data_4cfb54c59f86dc96e8807a000256d303
#
_entry.id   4cfb54c59f86dc96e8807a000256d303
#
_cell.length_a   1.000
_cell.length_b   1.000
_cell.length_c   1.000
_cell.angle_alpha   90.00
_cell.angle_beta   90.00
_cell.angle_gamma   90.00
#
_symmetry.space_group_name_H-M   'P 1'
#
loop_
_entity.id
_entity.type
_entity.pdbx_description
1 polymer ?
#
loop_
_entity_poly.entity_id
_entity_poly.type
_entity_poly.pdbx_seq_one_letter_code
_entity_poly.pdbx_strand_id
1 'polypeptide(L)'
;SEEARKKAEKTGKFDYDAPLPGIEVVDRYTLRIRLKEPDLRFLYALAVPNTCAVAREVVDAYGLDFGAHPVGTGPYVLGEYKRSSKIILVANPAFRERTYTPAGPIPRESEPIAAALKGKRLPIPQRIDISVIEEGQAQWLAFLNGEADLLERIPADFVDQAIVGGKLKPDLAA
;
A
#
# COMPACT_ATOMS: atom_id res chain seq x y z
N SER A 1 4.07 10.54 -21.14
CA SER A 1 4.56 9.92 -22.39
C SER A 1 6.05 9.61 -22.27
N GLU A 2 6.53 8.66 -23.04
CA GLU A 2 7.96 8.30 -23.07
C GLU A 2 8.85 9.50 -23.47
N GLU A 3 8.35 10.35 -24.35
CA GLU A 3 9.04 11.59 -24.75
C GLU A 3 9.18 12.57 -23.60
N ALA A 4 8.15 12.77 -22.78
CA ALA A 4 8.22 13.63 -21.60
C ALA A 4 9.26 13.10 -20.59
N ARG A 5 9.33 11.78 -20.39
CA ARG A 5 10.35 11.15 -19.55
C ARG A 5 11.75 11.37 -20.09
N LYS A 6 11.98 11.10 -21.38
CA LYS A 6 13.29 11.33 -22.03
C LYS A 6 13.72 12.80 -21.98
N LYS A 7 12.77 13.74 -22.10
CA LYS A 7 13.03 15.18 -21.95
C LYS A 7 13.43 15.49 -20.50
N ALA A 8 12.71 14.96 -19.52
CA ALA A 8 13.03 15.17 -18.11
C ALA A 8 14.40 14.59 -17.71
N GLU A 9 14.76 13.41 -18.22
CA GLU A 9 16.07 12.78 -18.01
C GLU A 9 17.22 13.68 -18.55
N LYS A 10 17.01 14.35 -19.70
CA LYS A 10 18.01 15.26 -20.29
C LYS A 10 18.10 16.61 -19.59
N THR A 11 16.99 17.14 -19.10
CA THR A 11 16.91 18.49 -18.53
C THR A 11 17.01 18.53 -17.02
N GLY A 12 16.91 17.38 -16.35
CA GLY A 12 16.81 17.27 -14.90
C GLY A 12 15.49 17.78 -14.31
N LYS A 13 14.52 18.16 -15.17
CA LYS A 13 13.22 18.69 -14.75
C LYS A 13 12.09 18.07 -15.55
N PHE A 14 11.03 17.65 -14.86
CA PHE A 14 9.80 17.20 -15.49
C PHE A 14 8.89 18.40 -15.77
N ASP A 15 8.39 18.48 -17.00
CA ASP A 15 7.45 19.52 -17.42
C ASP A 15 6.02 19.05 -17.11
N TYR A 16 5.48 19.48 -15.97
CA TYR A 16 4.13 19.12 -15.52
C TYR A 16 3.02 19.81 -16.33
N ASP A 17 3.34 20.88 -17.04
CA ASP A 17 2.37 21.67 -17.81
C ASP A 17 2.31 21.20 -19.27
N ALA A 18 3.20 20.29 -19.67
CA ALA A 18 3.18 19.70 -21.00
C ALA A 18 1.90 18.88 -21.21
N PRO A 19 1.17 19.10 -22.32
CA PRO A 19 -0.04 18.34 -22.60
C PRO A 19 0.28 16.85 -22.78
N LEU A 20 -0.47 16.00 -22.08
CA LEU A 20 -0.39 14.55 -22.23
C LEU A 20 -1.52 14.07 -23.13
N PRO A 21 -1.24 13.71 -24.39
CA PRO A 21 -2.28 13.16 -25.29
C PRO A 21 -2.94 11.95 -24.63
N GLY A 22 -4.27 11.98 -24.49
CA GLY A 22 -5.03 10.91 -23.88
C GLY A 22 -5.39 11.12 -22.41
N ILE A 23 -4.87 12.13 -21.73
CA ILE A 23 -5.31 12.52 -20.40
C ILE A 23 -5.83 13.96 -20.45
N GLU A 24 -7.08 14.14 -20.05
CA GLU A 24 -7.79 15.41 -20.09
C GLU A 24 -8.46 15.67 -18.74
N VAL A 25 -8.15 16.77 -18.11
CA VAL A 25 -8.88 17.27 -16.93
C VAL A 25 -10.10 18.03 -17.45
N VAL A 26 -11.29 17.43 -17.36
CA VAL A 26 -12.55 18.03 -17.84
C VAL A 26 -13.02 19.10 -16.86
N ASP A 27 -12.98 18.77 -15.57
CA ASP A 27 -13.30 19.67 -14.46
C ASP A 27 -12.59 19.19 -13.17
N ARG A 28 -12.87 19.86 -12.05
CA ARG A 28 -12.25 19.55 -10.74
C ARG A 28 -12.40 18.09 -10.29
N TYR A 29 -13.42 17.40 -10.76
CA TYR A 29 -13.79 16.06 -10.30
C TYR A 29 -13.76 15.02 -11.41
N THR A 30 -13.52 15.44 -12.64
CA THR A 30 -13.64 14.58 -13.82
C THR A 30 -12.32 14.53 -14.59
N LEU A 31 -11.72 13.36 -14.60
CA LEU A 31 -10.55 13.02 -15.40
C LEU A 31 -11.01 12.10 -16.55
N ARG A 32 -10.68 12.48 -17.79
CA ARG A 32 -10.94 11.66 -18.96
C ARG A 32 -9.65 11.03 -19.45
N ILE A 33 -9.65 9.72 -19.56
CA ILE A 33 -8.53 8.97 -20.12
C ILE A 33 -8.99 8.31 -21.42
N ARG A 34 -8.26 8.58 -22.50
CA ARG A 34 -8.50 7.99 -23.83
C ARG A 34 -7.44 6.94 -24.11
N LEU A 35 -7.89 5.71 -24.31
CA LEU A 35 -7.03 4.60 -24.70
C LEU A 35 -6.92 4.55 -26.22
N LYS A 36 -5.79 4.09 -26.74
CA LYS A 36 -5.59 3.87 -28.19
C LYS A 36 -6.44 2.72 -28.70
N GLU A 37 -6.56 1.69 -27.87
CA GLU A 37 -7.34 0.49 -28.15
C GLU A 37 -8.15 0.13 -26.89
N PRO A 38 -9.32 -0.55 -27.04
CA PRO A 38 -10.08 -1.02 -25.90
C PRO A 38 -9.25 -2.00 -25.05
N ASP A 39 -9.11 -1.74 -23.76
CA ASP A 39 -8.47 -2.64 -22.81
C ASP A 39 -9.38 -2.83 -21.58
N LEU A 40 -10.00 -4.00 -21.47
CA LEU A 40 -10.86 -4.36 -20.35
C LEU A 40 -10.11 -4.44 -19.01
N ARG A 41 -8.79 -4.58 -19.04
CA ARG A 41 -7.94 -4.67 -17.85
C ARG A 41 -7.42 -3.30 -17.39
N PHE A 42 -7.71 -2.23 -18.13
CA PHE A 42 -7.21 -0.90 -17.81
C PHE A 42 -7.56 -0.44 -16.39
N LEU A 43 -8.77 -0.78 -15.91
CA LEU A 43 -9.18 -0.44 -14.55
C LEU A 43 -8.32 -1.12 -13.47
N TYR A 44 -7.84 -2.34 -13.73
CA TYR A 44 -6.89 -3.01 -12.81
C TYR A 44 -5.54 -2.29 -12.79
N ALA A 45 -5.10 -1.73 -13.91
CA ALA A 45 -3.89 -0.92 -13.96
C ALA A 45 -3.99 0.34 -13.08
N LEU A 46 -5.18 0.93 -12.96
CA LEU A 46 -5.42 2.07 -12.06
C LEU A 46 -5.51 1.68 -10.57
N ALA A 47 -5.67 0.40 -10.27
CA ALA A 47 -5.75 -0.11 -8.89
C ALA A 47 -4.37 -0.44 -8.28
N VAL A 48 -3.30 -0.46 -9.08
CA VAL A 48 -1.95 -0.74 -8.57
C VAL A 48 -1.31 0.52 -7.97
N PRO A 49 -0.47 0.38 -6.93
CA PRO A 49 0.17 1.52 -6.26
C PRO A 49 0.98 2.43 -7.19
N ASN A 50 1.54 1.89 -8.27
CA ASN A 50 2.36 2.64 -9.23
C ASN A 50 1.59 3.73 -10.01
N THR A 51 0.27 3.70 -9.97
CA THR A 51 -0.60 4.69 -10.64
C THR A 51 -1.22 5.69 -9.65
N CYS A 52 -0.84 5.63 -8.38
CA CYS A 52 -1.28 6.60 -7.40
C CYS A 52 -0.85 8.02 -7.76
N ALA A 53 -1.73 8.98 -7.56
CA ALA A 53 -1.41 10.38 -7.71
C ALA A 53 -0.38 10.81 -6.65
N VAL A 54 0.60 11.58 -7.07
CA VAL A 54 1.64 12.16 -6.21
C VAL A 54 1.45 13.67 -6.19
N ALA A 55 1.58 14.28 -5.01
CA ALA A 55 1.49 15.73 -4.87
C ALA A 55 2.71 16.40 -5.52
N ARG A 56 2.49 17.30 -6.48
CA ARG A 56 3.55 18.02 -7.18
C ARG A 56 4.44 18.79 -6.22
N GLU A 57 3.84 19.41 -5.23
CA GLU A 57 4.53 20.22 -4.21
C GLU A 57 5.55 19.41 -3.42
N VAL A 58 5.25 18.14 -3.17
CA VAL A 58 6.16 17.21 -2.48
C VAL A 58 7.33 16.84 -3.37
N VAL A 59 7.09 16.57 -4.67
CA VAL A 59 8.15 16.28 -5.63
C VAL A 59 9.04 17.51 -5.85
N ASP A 60 8.47 18.70 -5.94
CA ASP A 60 9.21 19.95 -6.12
C ASP A 60 10.06 20.28 -4.87
N ALA A 61 9.57 19.96 -3.66
CA ALA A 61 10.29 20.21 -2.41
C ALA A 61 11.42 19.20 -2.14
N TYR A 62 11.20 17.92 -2.42
CA TYR A 62 12.08 16.83 -1.99
C TYR A 62 12.78 16.09 -3.15
N GLY A 63 12.44 16.39 -4.41
CA GLY A 63 13.05 15.76 -5.57
C GLY A 63 12.99 14.23 -5.53
N LEU A 64 14.14 13.56 -5.60
CA LEU A 64 14.22 12.10 -5.58
C LEU A 64 13.89 11.49 -4.22
N ASP A 65 13.94 12.27 -3.15
CA ASP A 65 13.61 11.83 -1.79
C ASP A 65 12.11 11.94 -1.46
N PHE A 66 11.26 12.31 -2.41
CA PHE A 66 9.81 12.46 -2.20
C PHE A 66 9.16 11.19 -1.60
N GLY A 67 9.72 10.01 -1.86
CA GLY A 67 9.26 8.74 -1.30
C GLY A 67 9.38 8.64 0.23
N ALA A 68 10.27 9.42 0.85
CA ALA A 68 10.39 9.54 2.30
C ALA A 68 9.41 10.56 2.91
N HIS A 69 8.70 11.29 2.06
CA HIS A 69 7.74 12.34 2.44
C HIS A 69 6.36 12.13 1.81
N PRO A 70 5.76 10.93 1.94
CA PRO A 70 4.51 10.62 1.27
C PRO A 70 3.36 11.47 1.82
N VAL A 71 2.58 12.04 0.92
CA VAL A 71 1.33 12.75 1.22
C VAL A 71 0.19 12.03 0.54
N GLY A 72 -0.86 11.73 1.28
CA GLY A 72 -2.01 11.00 0.75
C GLY A 72 -3.26 11.17 1.59
N THR A 73 -4.36 10.64 1.09
CA THR A 73 -5.68 10.66 1.74
C THR A 73 -6.00 9.37 2.51
N GLY A 74 -4.98 8.53 2.72
CA GLY A 74 -5.09 7.23 3.35
C GLY A 74 -5.31 7.29 4.86
N PRO A 75 -5.63 6.13 5.47
CA PRO A 75 -5.88 6.03 6.91
C PRO A 75 -4.63 6.17 7.77
N TYR A 76 -3.44 6.11 7.18
CA TYR A 76 -2.17 6.24 7.88
C TYR A 76 -1.30 7.30 7.24
N VAL A 77 -0.43 7.89 8.04
CA VAL A 77 0.67 8.77 7.64
C VAL A 77 1.99 8.17 8.09
N LEU A 78 3.07 8.54 7.41
CA LEU A 78 4.42 8.11 7.77
C LEU A 78 4.85 8.81 9.08
N GLY A 79 5.11 8.03 10.11
CA GLY A 79 5.64 8.51 11.39
C GLY A 79 7.16 8.48 11.45
N GLU A 80 7.76 7.41 10.93
CA GLU A 80 9.22 7.25 10.86
C GLU A 80 9.60 6.45 9.62
N TYR A 81 10.69 6.82 8.99
CA TYR A 81 11.29 6.08 7.90
C TYR A 81 12.79 5.94 8.08
N LYS A 82 13.24 4.72 8.31
CA LYS A 82 14.66 4.35 8.30
C LYS A 82 14.89 3.36 7.17
N ARG A 83 15.57 3.81 6.14
CA ARG A 83 15.86 2.99 4.96
C ARG A 83 16.48 1.66 5.37
N SER A 84 16.00 0.55 4.77
CA SER A 84 16.47 -0.83 5.02
C SER A 84 16.40 -1.28 6.48
N SER A 85 15.61 -0.64 7.32
CA SER A 85 15.51 -0.98 8.73
C SER A 85 14.06 -0.96 9.22
N LYS A 86 13.39 0.20 9.13
CA LYS A 86 12.10 0.39 9.82
C LYS A 86 11.21 1.41 9.13
N ILE A 87 9.91 1.10 9.09
CA ILE A 87 8.86 2.05 8.70
C ILE A 87 7.81 2.06 9.82
N ILE A 88 7.46 3.23 10.31
CA ILE A 88 6.36 3.40 11.26
C ILE A 88 5.25 4.18 10.59
N LEU A 89 4.06 3.60 10.60
CA LEU A 89 2.84 4.26 10.16
C LEU A 89 2.00 4.59 11.41
N VAL A 90 1.46 5.80 11.45
CA VAL A 90 0.55 6.23 12.51
C VAL A 90 -0.80 6.62 11.93
N ALA A 91 -1.87 6.44 12.70
CA ALA A 91 -3.21 6.78 12.24
C ALA A 91 -3.27 8.25 11.80
N ASN A 92 -3.84 8.49 10.62
CA ASN A 92 -4.00 9.82 10.06
C ASN A 92 -5.17 10.55 10.77
N PRO A 93 -4.93 11.62 11.53
CA PRO A 93 -6.00 12.33 12.23
C PRO A 93 -6.96 13.02 11.25
N ALA A 94 -6.52 13.33 10.04
CA ALA A 94 -7.34 13.92 8.99
C ALA A 94 -8.03 12.88 8.08
N PHE A 95 -7.92 11.59 8.40
CA PHE A 95 -8.62 10.57 7.62
C PHE A 95 -10.12 10.75 7.71
N ARG A 96 -10.79 10.67 6.55
CA ARG A 96 -12.25 10.76 6.48
C ARG A 96 -12.92 9.77 7.41
N GLU A 97 -14.00 10.16 8.01
CA GLU A 97 -14.77 9.29 8.90
C GLU A 97 -15.30 8.07 8.12
N ARG A 98 -14.83 6.90 8.51
CA ARG A 98 -15.26 5.60 7.99
C ARG A 98 -15.32 4.59 9.12
N THR A 99 -16.33 3.75 9.08
CA THR A 99 -16.47 2.61 9.99
C THR A 99 -16.29 1.30 9.22
N TYR A 100 -15.84 0.27 9.91
CA TYR A 100 -15.76 -1.06 9.34
C TYR A 100 -17.18 -1.58 9.05
N THR A 101 -17.43 -1.86 7.78
CA THR A 101 -18.67 -2.47 7.30
C THR A 101 -18.29 -3.56 6.30
N PRO A 102 -18.58 -4.84 6.58
CA PRO A 102 -18.32 -5.91 5.64
C PRO A 102 -19.03 -5.67 4.31
N ALA A 103 -18.32 -5.80 3.20
CA ALA A 103 -18.83 -5.52 1.85
C ALA A 103 -19.23 -6.77 1.05
N GLY A 104 -19.40 -7.92 1.70
CA GLY A 104 -19.72 -9.17 1.00
C GLY A 104 -19.93 -10.34 1.97
N PRO A 105 -20.10 -11.56 1.43
CA PRO A 105 -20.21 -12.75 2.26
C PRO A 105 -18.91 -12.95 3.06
N ILE A 106 -19.04 -13.11 4.37
CA ILE A 106 -17.94 -13.33 5.29
C ILE A 106 -17.78 -14.84 5.46
N PRO A 107 -16.56 -15.40 5.33
CA PRO A 107 -16.30 -16.79 5.68
C PRO A 107 -16.73 -17.07 7.12
N ARG A 108 -17.31 -18.24 7.36
CA ARG A 108 -17.90 -18.61 8.66
C ARG A 108 -16.88 -18.50 9.82
N GLU A 109 -15.64 -18.86 9.56
CA GLU A 109 -14.53 -18.73 10.51
C GLU A 109 -14.20 -17.28 10.87
N SER A 110 -14.48 -16.33 10.00
CA SER A 110 -14.21 -14.89 10.18
C SER A 110 -15.42 -14.11 10.73
N GLU A 111 -16.60 -14.73 10.85
CA GLU A 111 -17.81 -14.07 11.34
C GLU A 111 -17.65 -13.45 12.73
N PRO A 112 -17.02 -14.11 13.74
CA PRO A 112 -16.84 -13.53 15.07
C PRO A 112 -15.97 -12.26 15.03
N ILE A 113 -14.89 -12.29 14.23
CA ILE A 113 -13.99 -11.14 14.07
C ILE A 113 -14.72 -10.00 13.39
N ALA A 114 -15.42 -10.27 12.29
CA ALA A 114 -16.19 -9.27 11.57
C ALA A 114 -17.29 -8.64 12.44
N ALA A 115 -17.97 -9.43 13.27
CA ALA A 115 -18.96 -8.92 14.22
C ALA A 115 -18.32 -8.01 15.28
N ALA A 116 -17.16 -8.40 15.83
CA ALA A 116 -16.42 -7.61 16.82
C ALA A 116 -15.89 -6.28 16.26
N LEU A 117 -15.61 -6.21 14.94
CA LEU A 117 -15.10 -5.03 14.26
C LEU A 117 -16.21 -4.13 13.71
N LYS A 118 -17.41 -4.65 13.52
CA LYS A 118 -18.52 -3.91 12.91
C LYS A 118 -18.81 -2.58 13.62
N GLY A 119 -18.84 -1.51 12.85
CA GLY A 119 -19.09 -0.17 13.34
C GLY A 119 -17.90 0.51 14.03
N LYS A 120 -16.76 -0.18 14.22
CA LYS A 120 -15.54 0.47 14.72
C LYS A 120 -15.01 1.46 13.71
N ARG A 121 -14.55 2.63 14.19
CA ARG A 121 -13.92 3.65 13.36
C ARG A 121 -12.58 3.17 12.82
N LEU A 122 -12.34 3.43 11.55
CA LEU A 122 -11.07 3.13 10.88
C LEU A 122 -10.10 4.33 10.96
N PRO A 123 -8.78 4.09 11.01
CA PRO A 123 -8.14 2.78 11.12
C PRO A 123 -8.23 2.22 12.55
N ILE A 124 -8.29 0.89 12.69
CA ILE A 124 -8.39 0.25 14.01
C ILE A 124 -7.02 0.23 14.71
N PRO A 125 -5.94 -0.29 14.12
CA PRO A 125 -4.60 -0.08 14.68
C PRO A 125 -4.22 1.40 14.60
N GLN A 126 -3.80 1.96 15.72
CA GLN A 126 -3.35 3.37 15.76
C GLN A 126 -1.92 3.54 15.26
N ARG A 127 -1.17 2.46 15.23
CA ARG A 127 0.23 2.40 14.82
C ARG A 127 0.53 1.05 14.18
N ILE A 128 1.35 1.07 13.15
CA ILE A 128 1.89 -0.12 12.48
C ILE A 128 3.40 0.05 12.40
N ASP A 129 4.13 -0.87 13.00
CA ASP A 129 5.58 -0.96 12.94
C ASP A 129 5.97 -2.02 11.90
N ILE A 130 6.71 -1.62 10.88
CA ILE A 130 7.19 -2.50 9.82
C ILE A 130 8.70 -2.62 9.98
N SER A 131 9.17 -3.81 10.34
CA SER A 131 10.59 -4.15 10.39
C SER A 131 11.04 -4.67 9.04
N VAL A 132 12.08 -4.08 8.47
CA VAL A 132 12.68 -4.53 7.21
C VAL A 132 13.78 -5.52 7.57
N ILE A 133 13.49 -6.81 7.45
CA ILE A 133 14.41 -7.91 7.70
C ILE A 133 14.62 -8.63 6.38
N GLU A 134 15.84 -8.64 5.85
CA GLU A 134 16.12 -9.21 4.52
C GLU A 134 16.21 -10.75 4.57
N GLU A 135 16.73 -11.29 5.68
CA GLU A 135 16.94 -12.73 5.82
C GLU A 135 15.68 -13.47 6.24
N GLY A 136 15.24 -14.44 5.41
CA GLY A 136 14.03 -15.21 5.66
C GLY A 136 14.01 -15.98 6.97
N GLN A 137 15.16 -16.53 7.40
CA GLN A 137 15.27 -17.21 8.69
C GLN A 137 15.04 -16.26 9.86
N ALA A 138 15.61 -15.06 9.80
CA ALA A 138 15.42 -14.05 10.85
C ALA A 138 13.97 -13.56 10.91
N GLN A 139 13.31 -13.37 9.74
CA GLN A 139 11.88 -13.05 9.68
C GLN A 139 11.03 -14.14 10.34
N TRP A 140 11.32 -15.41 10.01
CA TRP A 140 10.58 -16.55 10.55
C TRP A 140 10.74 -16.68 12.06
N LEU A 141 11.96 -16.52 12.58
CA LEU A 141 12.23 -16.56 14.02
C LEU A 141 11.58 -15.39 14.76
N ALA A 142 11.62 -14.18 14.22
CA ALA A 142 10.94 -13.01 14.80
C ALA A 142 9.42 -13.24 14.93
N PHE A 143 8.81 -13.86 13.91
CA PHE A 143 7.40 -14.23 13.97
C PHE A 143 7.13 -15.31 15.03
N LEU A 144 7.90 -16.39 15.07
CA LEU A 144 7.73 -17.46 16.08
C LEU A 144 7.95 -16.97 17.51
N ASN A 145 8.84 -16.00 17.72
CA ASN A 145 9.10 -15.39 19.02
C ASN A 145 8.03 -14.37 19.45
N GLY A 146 7.03 -14.08 18.60
CA GLY A 146 6.01 -13.08 18.87
C GLY A 146 6.51 -11.63 18.77
N GLU A 147 7.66 -11.41 18.10
CA GLU A 147 8.19 -10.07 17.81
C GLU A 147 7.49 -9.41 16.63
N ALA A 148 6.77 -10.19 15.82
CA ALA A 148 5.95 -9.74 14.71
C ALA A 148 4.56 -10.42 14.76
N ASP A 149 3.51 -9.61 14.62
CA ASP A 149 2.12 -10.09 14.59
C ASP A 149 1.74 -10.65 13.21
N LEU A 150 2.45 -10.23 12.17
CA LEU A 150 2.17 -10.60 10.78
C LEU A 150 3.47 -10.88 10.04
N LEU A 151 3.48 -12.00 9.34
CA LEU A 151 4.49 -12.33 8.36
C LEU A 151 3.80 -12.41 6.98
N GLU A 152 4.21 -11.56 6.04
CA GLU A 152 3.57 -11.47 4.72
C GLU A 152 3.70 -12.78 3.93
N ARG A 153 4.82 -13.48 4.14
CA ARG A 153 5.13 -14.68 3.37
C ARG A 153 5.97 -15.65 4.22
N ILE A 154 5.57 -16.90 4.30
CA ILE A 154 6.40 -17.94 4.91
C ILE A 154 7.59 -18.17 3.98
N PRO A 155 8.85 -18.03 4.45
CA PRO A 155 10.01 -18.31 3.62
C PRO A 155 10.03 -19.77 3.18
N ALA A 156 10.46 -20.05 1.96
CA ALA A 156 10.34 -21.37 1.33
C ALA A 156 10.92 -22.51 2.19
N ASP A 157 12.04 -22.28 2.85
CA ASP A 157 12.74 -23.24 3.68
C ASP A 157 11.97 -23.65 4.96
N PHE A 158 10.91 -22.89 5.32
CA PHE A 158 10.13 -23.13 6.53
C PHE A 158 8.68 -23.55 6.26
N VAL A 159 8.31 -23.71 5.00
CA VAL A 159 6.93 -24.11 4.61
C VAL A 159 6.55 -25.45 5.26
N ASP A 160 7.44 -26.44 5.24
CA ASP A 160 7.20 -27.76 5.84
C ASP A 160 7.09 -27.71 7.36
N GLN A 161 7.67 -26.69 8.00
CA GLN A 161 7.52 -26.46 9.44
C GLN A 161 6.20 -25.80 9.79
N ALA A 162 5.61 -25.03 8.88
CA ALA A 162 4.38 -24.29 9.09
C ALA A 162 3.14 -25.07 8.60
N ILE A 163 3.28 -25.88 7.55
CA ILE A 163 2.17 -26.57 6.89
C ILE A 163 2.32 -28.07 7.06
N VAL A 164 1.30 -28.72 7.63
CA VAL A 164 1.21 -30.17 7.77
C VAL A 164 -0.11 -30.66 7.17
N GLY A 165 -0.01 -31.63 6.25
CA GLY A 165 -1.19 -32.16 5.57
C GLY A 165 -1.98 -31.11 4.77
N GLY A 166 -1.30 -30.10 4.21
CA GLY A 166 -1.90 -29.02 3.43
C GLY A 166 -2.64 -27.96 4.28
N LYS A 167 -2.47 -27.98 5.59
CA LYS A 167 -3.08 -26.99 6.51
C LYS A 167 -2.01 -26.35 7.37
N LEU A 168 -2.24 -25.11 7.74
CA LEU A 168 -1.41 -24.40 8.70
C LEU A 168 -1.48 -25.13 10.06
N LYS A 169 -0.37 -25.25 10.77
CA LYS A 169 -0.35 -25.81 12.12
C LYS A 169 -1.24 -24.99 13.06
N PRO A 170 -1.94 -25.62 14.01
CA PRO A 170 -2.87 -24.93 14.91
C PRO A 170 -2.26 -23.82 15.76
N ASP A 171 -1.00 -23.97 16.14
CA ASP A 171 -0.23 -22.99 16.91
C ASP A 171 0.20 -21.75 16.09
N LEU A 172 0.10 -21.83 14.76
CA LEU A 172 0.34 -20.73 13.84
C LEU A 172 -0.94 -20.16 13.22
N ALA A 173 -2.09 -20.82 13.47
CA ALA A 173 -3.41 -20.36 13.07
C ALA A 173 -4.02 -19.54 14.21
N ALA A 174 -3.85 -18.22 14.17
CA ALA A 174 -4.49 -17.32 15.14
C ALA A 174 -5.97 -17.09 14.81
#